data_6054afb417aa612ca6a20614f5d45290
#
_entry.id   6054afb417aa612ca6a20614f5d45290
#
_cell.length_a   1.000
_cell.length_b   1.000
_cell.length_c   1.000
_cell.angle_alpha   90.00
_cell.angle_beta   90.00
_cell.angle_gamma   90.00
#
_symmetry.space_group_name_H-M   'P 1'
#
loop_
_entity.id
_entity.type
_entity.pdbx_description
1 polymer ?
#
loop_
_entity_poly.entity_id
_entity_poly.type
_entity_poly.pdbx_seq_one_letter_code
_entity_poly.pdbx_strand_id
1 'polypeptide(L)'
;NQRKTIKNQVMTPYEEFNKIYEEEIKTRYQQADLILKTKSDEVENGIKEKTKELALEYFNEYKASKTVIKDNYLTFDELNLSIGLDGLTDKGALVKKYKDAIIEKVDNVERDIETINTMEHNSEILVEYLKNKNLSLAIKEVNDRYVILNQVQKDYEIVQEEQKQEEKVVEKVEEVLSAPNEEEKLYTIKFKATSTRENLSFLVKVMKERGIEYEQFK
;
A
#
# COMPACT_ATOMS: atom_id res chain seq x y z
N ASN A 1 -0.49 -5.38 80.98
CA ASN A 1 0.61 -6.35 80.72
C ASN A 1 0.10 -7.78 80.46
N GLN A 2 -0.76 -8.33 81.29
CA GLN A 2 -1.24 -9.73 81.13
C GLN A 2 -1.87 -10.04 79.78
N ARG A 3 -2.72 -9.14 79.24
CA ARG A 3 -3.34 -9.30 77.91
C ARG A 3 -2.31 -9.43 76.78
N LYS A 4 -1.19 -8.65 76.84
CA LYS A 4 -0.11 -8.68 75.89
C LYS A 4 0.67 -9.98 75.92
N THR A 5 0.93 -10.46 77.16
CA THR A 5 1.60 -11.73 77.42
C THR A 5 0.80 -12.93 76.89
N ILE A 6 -0.52 -12.97 77.16
CA ILE A 6 -1.42 -14.03 76.68
C ILE A 6 -1.50 -13.99 75.15
N LYS A 7 -1.64 -12.80 74.55
CA LYS A 7 -1.66 -12.65 73.07
C LYS A 7 -0.35 -13.24 72.47
N ASN A 8 0.80 -12.91 73.01
CA ASN A 8 2.07 -13.43 72.48
C ASN A 8 2.17 -14.93 72.67
N GLN A 9 1.79 -15.45 73.81
CA GLN A 9 1.78 -16.92 74.03
C GLN A 9 0.91 -17.70 73.03
N VAL A 10 -0.19 -17.15 72.61
CA VAL A 10 -1.10 -17.76 71.62
C VAL A 10 -0.56 -17.55 70.21
N MET A 11 0.01 -16.42 69.90
CA MET A 11 0.44 -16.07 68.53
C MET A 11 1.82 -16.65 68.18
N THR A 12 2.74 -16.76 69.15
CA THR A 12 4.11 -17.24 68.87
C THR A 12 4.15 -18.64 68.19
N PRO A 13 3.40 -19.66 68.64
CA PRO A 13 3.40 -20.95 67.95
C PRO A 13 2.85 -20.86 66.53
N TYR A 14 1.87 -19.96 66.30
CA TYR A 14 1.34 -19.75 64.95
C TYR A 14 2.36 -19.04 64.05
N GLU A 15 3.04 -18.04 64.56
CA GLU A 15 4.10 -17.30 63.82
C GLU A 15 5.27 -18.25 63.47
N GLU A 16 5.71 -19.11 64.39
CA GLU A 16 6.74 -20.11 64.16
C GLU A 16 6.29 -21.14 63.12
N PHE A 17 5.08 -21.63 63.23
CA PHE A 17 4.51 -22.53 62.22
C PHE A 17 4.42 -21.87 60.85
N ASN A 18 3.92 -20.63 60.78
CA ASN A 18 3.80 -19.90 59.55
C ASN A 18 5.14 -19.61 58.86
N LYS A 19 6.17 -19.34 59.66
CA LYS A 19 7.53 -19.22 59.18
C LYS A 19 8.06 -20.48 58.53
N ILE A 20 7.91 -21.59 59.21
CA ILE A 20 8.29 -22.93 58.66
C ILE A 20 7.51 -23.23 57.43
N TYR A 21 6.20 -22.95 57.40
CA TYR A 21 5.33 -23.17 56.26
C TYR A 21 5.79 -22.35 55.05
N GLU A 22 6.07 -21.05 55.22
CA GLU A 22 6.51 -20.16 54.15
C GLU A 22 7.90 -20.57 53.61
N GLU A 23 8.83 -20.86 54.50
CA GLU A 23 10.21 -21.18 54.12
C GLU A 23 10.37 -22.58 53.55
N GLU A 24 9.78 -23.61 54.16
CA GLU A 24 10.04 -24.99 53.81
C GLU A 24 9.01 -25.58 52.88
N ILE A 25 7.75 -25.13 52.94
CA ILE A 25 6.68 -25.71 52.12
C ILE A 25 6.37 -24.83 50.93
N LYS A 26 5.91 -23.63 51.17
CA LYS A 26 5.46 -22.72 50.10
C LYS A 26 6.58 -22.38 49.09
N THR A 27 7.77 -22.08 49.58
CA THR A 27 8.89 -21.74 48.71
C THR A 27 9.28 -22.97 47.84
N ARG A 28 9.30 -24.16 48.38
CA ARG A 28 9.61 -25.37 47.59
C ARG A 28 8.55 -25.69 46.55
N TYR A 29 7.27 -25.51 46.89
CA TYR A 29 6.19 -25.67 45.91
C TYR A 29 6.28 -24.64 44.80
N GLN A 30 6.56 -23.36 45.12
CA GLN A 30 6.75 -22.31 44.12
C GLN A 30 7.93 -22.58 43.20
N GLN A 31 9.06 -23.09 43.75
CA GLN A 31 10.20 -23.48 42.93
C GLN A 31 9.90 -24.67 42.01
N ALA A 32 9.22 -25.68 42.51
CA ALA A 32 8.81 -26.84 41.72
C ALA A 32 7.85 -26.44 40.58
N ASP A 33 6.89 -25.55 40.87
CA ASP A 33 5.93 -25.06 39.92
C ASP A 33 6.62 -24.24 38.80
N LEU A 34 7.57 -23.35 39.18
CA LEU A 34 8.39 -22.61 38.24
C LEU A 34 9.22 -23.51 37.33
N ILE A 35 9.86 -24.56 37.89
CA ILE A 35 10.64 -25.53 37.09
C ILE A 35 9.75 -26.27 36.11
N LEU A 36 8.58 -26.74 36.56
CA LEU A 36 7.62 -27.45 35.70
C LEU A 36 7.13 -26.52 34.56
N LYS A 37 6.76 -25.29 34.89
CA LYS A 37 6.33 -24.33 33.90
C LYS A 37 7.42 -24.04 32.86
N THR A 38 8.66 -23.78 33.32
CA THR A 38 9.79 -23.54 32.41
C THR A 38 10.01 -24.73 31.46
N LYS A 39 9.97 -25.96 31.99
CA LYS A 39 10.12 -27.16 31.16
C LYS A 39 8.97 -27.35 30.18
N SER A 40 7.74 -27.05 30.59
CA SER A 40 6.58 -27.07 29.69
C SER A 40 6.75 -26.09 28.56
N ASP A 41 7.12 -24.84 28.89
CA ASP A 41 7.36 -23.78 27.90
C ASP A 41 8.50 -24.15 26.93
N GLU A 42 9.57 -24.76 27.41
CA GLU A 42 10.68 -25.25 26.57
C GLU A 42 10.20 -26.32 25.56
N VAL A 43 9.42 -27.29 26.02
CA VAL A 43 8.86 -28.33 25.15
C VAL A 43 7.89 -27.74 24.12
N GLU A 44 7.00 -26.86 24.56
CA GLU A 44 6.04 -26.20 23.66
C GLU A 44 6.74 -25.38 22.57
N ASN A 45 7.76 -24.60 22.96
CA ASN A 45 8.55 -23.80 22.02
C ASN A 45 9.34 -24.70 21.06
N GLY A 46 9.92 -25.79 21.55
CA GLY A 46 10.61 -26.77 20.71
C GLY A 46 9.68 -27.39 19.66
N ILE A 47 8.42 -27.73 20.01
CA ILE A 47 7.43 -28.22 19.05
C ILE A 47 7.10 -27.14 18.00
N LYS A 48 6.88 -25.90 18.42
CA LYS A 48 6.57 -24.79 17.50
C LYS A 48 7.72 -24.49 16.53
N GLU A 49 8.97 -24.47 17.04
CA GLU A 49 10.16 -24.25 16.22
C GLU A 49 10.34 -25.40 15.20
N LYS A 50 10.22 -26.63 15.63
CA LYS A 50 10.29 -27.78 14.72
C LYS A 50 9.20 -27.76 13.66
N THR A 51 7.99 -27.38 14.04
CA THR A 51 6.87 -27.23 13.10
C THR A 51 7.17 -26.15 12.07
N LYS A 52 7.72 -25.00 12.52
CA LYS A 52 8.12 -23.90 11.64
C LYS A 52 9.21 -24.32 10.65
N GLU A 53 10.23 -25.04 11.12
CA GLU A 53 11.31 -25.57 10.29
C GLU A 53 10.79 -26.46 9.17
N LEU A 54 9.97 -27.45 9.51
CA LEU A 54 9.38 -28.38 8.54
C LEU A 54 8.39 -27.71 7.60
N ALA A 55 7.65 -26.71 8.08
CA ALA A 55 6.75 -25.93 7.23
C ALA A 55 7.55 -25.05 6.22
N LEU A 56 8.67 -24.47 6.65
CA LEU A 56 9.57 -23.70 5.77
C LEU A 56 10.22 -24.61 4.72
N GLU A 57 10.71 -25.78 5.10
CA GLU A 57 11.27 -26.78 4.18
C GLU A 57 10.23 -27.18 3.13
N TYR A 58 9.03 -27.55 3.56
CA TYR A 58 7.93 -27.91 2.66
C TYR A 58 7.52 -26.76 1.74
N PHE A 59 7.46 -25.53 2.27
CA PHE A 59 7.18 -24.34 1.46
C PHE A 59 8.22 -24.14 0.36
N ASN A 60 9.51 -24.24 0.70
CA ASN A 60 10.60 -24.05 -0.27
C ASN A 60 10.56 -25.13 -1.37
N GLU A 61 10.34 -26.41 -0.99
CA GLU A 61 10.20 -27.51 -1.95
C GLU A 61 8.99 -27.30 -2.88
N TYR A 62 7.84 -26.97 -2.29
CA TYR A 62 6.62 -26.77 -3.07
C TYR A 62 6.71 -25.55 -3.99
N LYS A 63 7.23 -24.43 -3.49
CA LYS A 63 7.48 -23.23 -4.28
C LYS A 63 8.46 -23.48 -5.44
N ALA A 64 9.53 -24.24 -5.19
CA ALA A 64 10.51 -24.57 -6.24
C ALA A 64 9.92 -25.44 -7.37
N SER A 65 8.82 -26.16 -7.12
CA SER A 65 8.09 -26.91 -8.16
C SER A 65 7.30 -25.99 -9.11
N LYS A 66 7.09 -24.71 -8.77
CA LYS A 66 6.31 -23.74 -9.52
C LYS A 66 7.21 -22.90 -10.45
N THR A 67 6.97 -22.96 -11.74
CA THR A 67 7.78 -22.26 -12.73
C THR A 67 7.51 -20.76 -12.84
N VAL A 68 6.32 -20.33 -12.44
CA VAL A 68 5.85 -18.94 -12.57
C VAL A 68 6.26 -18.08 -11.39
N ILE A 69 6.45 -18.69 -10.22
CA ILE A 69 6.77 -17.98 -8.97
C ILE A 69 8.29 -17.81 -8.84
N LYS A 70 8.77 -16.57 -8.95
CA LYS A 70 10.17 -16.24 -8.68
C LYS A 70 10.43 -16.16 -7.18
N ASP A 71 11.71 -16.27 -6.77
CA ASP A 71 12.10 -16.33 -5.36
C ASP A 71 11.59 -15.17 -4.50
N ASN A 72 11.50 -13.99 -5.06
CA ASN A 72 11.06 -12.77 -4.38
C ASN A 72 9.54 -12.51 -4.45
N TYR A 73 8.76 -13.39 -5.09
CA TYR A 73 7.32 -13.17 -5.27
C TYR A 73 6.49 -13.57 -4.05
N LEU A 74 6.98 -14.52 -3.25
CA LEU A 74 6.32 -14.97 -2.04
C LEU A 74 7.36 -15.44 -1.02
N THR A 75 7.28 -14.93 0.19
CA THR A 75 8.12 -15.33 1.34
C THR A 75 7.32 -16.20 2.31
N PHE A 76 8.02 -16.96 3.14
CA PHE A 76 7.37 -17.81 4.13
C PHE A 76 6.57 -16.99 5.17
N ASP A 77 7.07 -15.85 5.57
CA ASP A 77 6.39 -15.00 6.56
C ASP A 77 5.07 -14.41 6.03
N GLU A 78 4.96 -14.18 4.71
CA GLU A 78 3.72 -13.73 4.06
C GLU A 78 2.61 -14.78 4.05
N LEU A 79 2.93 -16.05 4.32
CA LEU A 79 1.91 -17.09 4.49
C LEU A 79 1.05 -16.85 5.73
N ASN A 80 1.56 -16.12 6.73
CA ASN A 80 0.89 -15.85 8.00
C ASN A 80 0.34 -17.13 8.66
N LEU A 81 1.15 -18.18 8.69
CA LEU A 81 0.76 -19.46 9.29
C LEU A 81 0.76 -19.35 10.82
N SER A 82 -0.40 -19.59 11.43
CA SER A 82 -0.50 -19.70 12.89
C SER A 82 0.00 -21.07 13.33
N ILE A 83 1.25 -21.13 13.82
CA ILE A 83 1.89 -22.36 14.27
C ILE A 83 1.48 -22.69 15.70
N GLY A 84 0.76 -23.81 15.89
CA GLY A 84 0.32 -24.34 17.18
C GLY A 84 1.13 -25.56 17.62
N LEU A 85 0.71 -26.15 18.75
CA LEU A 85 1.28 -27.39 19.28
C LEU A 85 0.83 -28.64 18.49
N ASP A 86 -0.19 -28.49 17.68
CA ASP A 86 -0.77 -29.53 16.82
C ASP A 86 -0.06 -29.64 15.45
N GLY A 87 1.14 -29.08 15.33
CA GLY A 87 1.85 -28.98 14.06
C GLY A 87 2.55 -30.26 13.61
N LEU A 88 2.82 -31.16 14.53
CA LEU A 88 3.53 -32.42 14.27
C LEU A 88 2.64 -33.64 14.47
N THR A 89 2.84 -34.61 13.63
CA THR A 89 2.27 -35.99 13.84
C THR A 89 3.04 -36.71 14.93
N ASP A 90 2.51 -37.82 15.42
CA ASP A 90 3.19 -38.70 16.39
C ASP A 90 4.57 -39.18 15.91
N LYS A 91 4.81 -39.18 14.62
CA LYS A 91 6.10 -39.54 13.98
C LYS A 91 7.02 -38.32 13.78
N GLY A 92 6.63 -37.14 14.27
CA GLY A 92 7.40 -35.89 14.13
C GLY A 92 7.38 -35.27 12.74
N ALA A 93 6.47 -35.66 11.85
CA ALA A 93 6.29 -35.06 10.53
C ALA A 93 5.25 -33.95 10.56
N LEU A 94 5.36 -32.99 9.65
CA LEU A 94 4.39 -31.90 9.51
C LEU A 94 3.00 -32.44 9.19
N VAL A 95 1.99 -32.01 9.95
CA VAL A 95 0.59 -32.44 9.73
C VAL A 95 0.03 -31.88 8.42
N LYS A 96 -0.95 -32.60 7.86
CA LYS A 96 -1.58 -32.29 6.58
C LYS A 96 -2.16 -30.86 6.54
N LYS A 97 -2.76 -30.39 7.63
CA LYS A 97 -3.34 -29.05 7.76
C LYS A 97 -2.39 -27.94 7.31
N TYR A 98 -1.12 -27.98 7.74
CA TYR A 98 -0.12 -26.98 7.36
C TYR A 98 0.34 -27.15 5.91
N LYS A 99 0.46 -28.38 5.42
CA LYS A 99 0.77 -28.66 4.02
C LYS A 99 -0.30 -28.11 3.09
N ASP A 100 -1.56 -28.38 3.39
CA ASP A 100 -2.70 -27.91 2.60
C ASP A 100 -2.78 -26.36 2.62
N ALA A 101 -2.54 -25.71 3.77
CA ALA A 101 -2.50 -24.27 3.87
C ALA A 101 -1.35 -23.64 3.06
N ILE A 102 -0.18 -24.26 3.03
CA ILE A 102 0.95 -23.81 2.21
C ILE A 102 0.62 -23.97 0.72
N ILE A 103 0.09 -25.14 0.31
CA ILE A 103 -0.34 -25.40 -1.05
C ILE A 103 -1.34 -24.35 -1.52
N GLU A 104 -2.41 -24.13 -0.74
CA GLU A 104 -3.46 -23.16 -1.08
C GLU A 104 -2.90 -21.75 -1.30
N LYS A 105 -2.02 -21.30 -0.41
CA LYS A 105 -1.41 -19.95 -0.53
C LYS A 105 -0.50 -19.85 -1.73
N VAL A 106 0.35 -20.82 -1.99
CA VAL A 106 1.26 -20.84 -3.13
C VAL A 106 0.48 -20.92 -4.44
N ASP A 107 -0.53 -21.79 -4.53
CA ASP A 107 -1.37 -21.94 -5.73
C ASP A 107 -2.22 -20.69 -6.01
N ASN A 108 -2.65 -19.97 -4.96
CA ASN A 108 -3.35 -18.69 -5.12
C ASN A 108 -2.43 -17.65 -5.77
N VAL A 109 -1.20 -17.51 -5.26
CA VAL A 109 -0.21 -16.59 -5.84
C VAL A 109 0.14 -16.98 -7.28
N GLU A 110 0.29 -18.27 -7.58
CA GLU A 110 0.53 -18.74 -8.95
C GLU A 110 -0.59 -18.30 -9.89
N ARG A 111 -1.85 -18.57 -9.53
CA ARG A 111 -3.02 -18.18 -10.33
C ARG A 111 -3.14 -16.67 -10.52
N ASP A 112 -2.83 -15.91 -9.48
CA ASP A 112 -2.85 -14.45 -9.56
C ASP A 112 -1.79 -13.95 -10.56
N ILE A 113 -0.57 -14.49 -10.51
CA ILE A 113 0.51 -14.13 -11.42
C ILE A 113 0.19 -14.56 -12.86
N GLU A 114 -0.36 -15.76 -13.06
CA GLU A 114 -0.83 -16.21 -14.37
C GLU A 114 -1.89 -15.27 -14.93
N THR A 115 -2.84 -14.85 -14.10
CA THR A 115 -3.87 -13.89 -14.48
C THR A 115 -3.26 -12.53 -14.85
N ILE A 116 -2.34 -12.01 -14.05
CA ILE A 116 -1.62 -10.76 -14.33
C ILE A 116 -0.90 -10.83 -15.68
N ASN A 117 -0.24 -11.95 -15.97
CA ASN A 117 0.52 -12.12 -17.22
C ASN A 117 -0.34 -12.04 -18.49
N THR A 118 -1.66 -12.27 -18.38
CA THR A 118 -2.61 -12.13 -19.50
C THR A 118 -3.17 -10.72 -19.65
N MET A 119 -2.91 -9.83 -18.69
CA MET A 119 -3.48 -8.48 -18.66
C MET A 119 -2.62 -7.46 -19.40
N GLU A 120 -3.27 -6.40 -19.86
CA GLU A 120 -2.60 -5.17 -20.28
C GLU A 120 -1.92 -4.51 -19.07
N HIS A 121 -0.75 -3.90 -19.27
CA HIS A 121 0.07 -3.31 -18.19
C HIS A 121 0.51 -4.31 -17.10
N ASN A 122 0.68 -5.58 -17.46
CA ASN A 122 1.00 -6.67 -16.55
C ASN A 122 2.19 -6.39 -15.62
N SER A 123 3.25 -5.75 -16.14
CA SER A 123 4.45 -5.42 -15.36
C SER A 123 4.17 -4.48 -14.20
N GLU A 124 3.31 -3.48 -14.41
CA GLU A 124 2.94 -2.51 -13.37
C GLU A 124 1.98 -3.15 -12.37
N ILE A 125 0.99 -3.91 -12.85
CA ILE A 125 0.06 -4.67 -12.01
C ILE A 125 0.83 -5.64 -11.12
N LEU A 126 1.86 -6.33 -11.66
CA LEU A 126 2.69 -7.24 -10.89
C LEU A 126 3.45 -6.51 -9.77
N VAL A 127 4.01 -5.34 -10.04
CA VAL A 127 4.70 -4.54 -9.03
C VAL A 127 3.76 -4.14 -7.89
N GLU A 128 2.54 -3.70 -8.19
CA GLU A 128 1.55 -3.35 -7.16
C GLU A 128 1.04 -4.60 -6.42
N TYR A 129 0.81 -5.70 -7.12
CA TYR A 129 0.42 -6.97 -6.52
C TYR A 129 1.45 -7.49 -5.51
N LEU A 130 2.74 -7.40 -5.83
CA LEU A 130 3.81 -7.86 -4.94
C LEU A 130 3.87 -7.08 -3.63
N LYS A 131 3.39 -5.83 -3.58
CA LYS A 131 3.33 -5.01 -2.36
C LYS A 131 2.24 -5.44 -1.39
N ASN A 132 1.06 -5.78 -1.90
CA ASN A 132 -0.14 -5.98 -1.08
C ASN A 132 -0.78 -7.37 -1.22
N LYS A 133 -0.33 -8.21 -2.18
CA LYS A 133 -0.86 -9.53 -2.50
C LYS A 133 -2.38 -9.53 -2.75
N ASN A 134 -2.90 -8.43 -3.27
CA ASN A 134 -4.32 -8.28 -3.60
C ASN A 134 -4.47 -7.92 -5.07
N LEU A 135 -4.85 -8.92 -5.88
CA LEU A 135 -4.99 -8.79 -7.33
C LEU A 135 -5.99 -7.69 -7.73
N SER A 136 -7.15 -7.67 -7.10
CA SER A 136 -8.20 -6.69 -7.41
C SER A 136 -7.76 -5.26 -7.13
N LEU A 137 -7.06 -5.05 -6.03
CA LEU A 137 -6.53 -3.74 -5.66
C LEU A 137 -5.43 -3.29 -6.62
N ALA A 138 -4.49 -4.19 -6.94
CA ALA A 138 -3.40 -3.90 -7.87
C ALA A 138 -3.91 -3.51 -9.26
N ILE A 139 -4.89 -4.25 -9.79
CA ILE A 139 -5.53 -3.94 -11.08
C ILE A 139 -6.21 -2.57 -11.03
N LYS A 140 -6.96 -2.30 -9.98
CA LYS A 140 -7.66 -1.03 -9.82
C LYS A 140 -6.70 0.16 -9.80
N GLU A 141 -5.65 0.09 -8.98
CA GLU A 141 -4.67 1.17 -8.83
C GLU A 141 -3.94 1.49 -10.14
N VAL A 142 -3.61 0.46 -10.92
CA VAL A 142 -2.97 0.66 -12.23
C VAL A 142 -3.97 1.24 -13.22
N ASN A 143 -5.17 0.70 -13.33
CA ASN A 143 -6.19 1.22 -14.23
C ASN A 143 -6.57 2.67 -13.93
N ASP A 144 -6.72 3.04 -12.66
CA ASP A 144 -7.02 4.42 -12.24
C ASP A 144 -5.89 5.37 -12.68
N ARG A 145 -4.61 4.97 -12.61
CA ARG A 145 -3.48 5.75 -13.15
C ARG A 145 -3.58 5.96 -14.66
N TYR A 146 -3.89 4.91 -15.41
CA TYR A 146 -4.03 5.00 -16.86
C TYR A 146 -5.24 5.82 -17.30
N VAL A 147 -6.34 5.79 -16.56
CA VAL A 147 -7.48 6.69 -16.81
C VAL A 147 -7.06 8.16 -16.66
N ILE A 148 -6.31 8.50 -15.61
CA ILE A 148 -5.82 9.86 -15.39
C ILE A 148 -4.82 10.26 -16.49
N LEU A 149 -3.87 9.39 -16.84
CA LEU A 149 -2.89 9.66 -17.90
C LEU A 149 -3.56 9.91 -19.25
N ASN A 150 -4.53 9.09 -19.62
CA ASN A 150 -5.29 9.25 -20.85
C ASN A 150 -6.12 10.55 -20.86
N GLN A 151 -6.66 10.97 -19.71
CA GLN A 151 -7.35 12.25 -19.60
C GLN A 151 -6.41 13.42 -19.80
N VAL A 152 -5.26 13.42 -19.12
CA VAL A 152 -4.22 14.44 -19.27
C VAL A 152 -3.73 14.52 -20.71
N GLN A 153 -3.55 13.38 -21.38
CA GLN A 153 -3.11 13.35 -22.77
C GLN A 153 -4.14 13.97 -23.72
N LYS A 154 -5.42 13.66 -23.53
CA LYS A 154 -6.51 14.29 -24.31
C LYS A 154 -6.58 15.80 -24.07
N ASP A 155 -6.43 16.24 -22.83
CA ASP A 155 -6.43 17.67 -22.51
C ASP A 155 -5.24 18.38 -23.17
N TYR A 156 -4.07 17.73 -23.23
CA TYR A 156 -2.88 18.22 -23.94
C TYR A 156 -3.11 18.32 -25.47
N GLU A 157 -3.73 17.32 -26.07
CA GLU A 157 -4.06 17.32 -27.51
C GLU A 157 -5.04 18.44 -27.87
N ILE A 158 -6.05 18.67 -27.04
CA ILE A 158 -7.01 19.78 -27.21
C ILE A 158 -6.29 21.13 -27.15
N VAL A 159 -5.42 21.34 -26.16
CA VAL A 159 -4.66 22.60 -26.03
C VAL A 159 -3.73 22.83 -27.24
N GLN A 160 -3.09 21.78 -27.76
CA GLN A 160 -2.25 21.89 -28.95
C GLN A 160 -3.06 22.18 -30.24
N GLU A 161 -4.25 21.62 -30.36
CA GLU A 161 -5.13 21.92 -31.48
C GLU A 161 -5.66 23.37 -31.43
N GLU A 162 -6.00 23.86 -30.23
CA GLU A 162 -6.41 25.24 -30.02
C GLU A 162 -5.26 26.23 -30.37
N GLN A 163 -4.02 25.94 -29.91
CA GLN A 163 -2.84 26.76 -30.26
C GLN A 163 -2.55 26.77 -31.75
N LYS A 164 -2.64 25.65 -32.45
CA LYS A 164 -2.48 25.57 -33.91
C LYS A 164 -3.56 26.33 -34.68
N GLN A 165 -4.78 26.38 -34.12
CA GLN A 165 -5.84 27.19 -34.72
C GLN A 165 -5.62 28.67 -34.50
N GLU A 166 -5.12 29.08 -33.33
CA GLU A 166 -4.73 30.46 -33.05
C GLU A 166 -3.56 30.95 -33.94
N GLU A 167 -2.52 30.12 -34.12
CA GLU A 167 -1.40 30.43 -35.02
C GLU A 167 -1.86 30.61 -36.46
N LYS A 168 -2.75 29.77 -36.99
CA LYS A 168 -3.30 29.92 -38.35
C LYS A 168 -4.18 31.16 -38.51
N VAL A 169 -4.85 31.59 -37.44
CA VAL A 169 -5.62 32.83 -37.47
C VAL A 169 -4.69 34.04 -37.48
N VAL A 170 -3.60 34.03 -36.71
CA VAL A 170 -2.59 35.07 -36.68
C VAL A 170 -1.89 35.19 -38.05
N GLU A 171 -1.48 34.06 -38.65
CA GLU A 171 -0.83 34.01 -39.97
C GLU A 171 -1.73 34.58 -41.07
N LYS A 172 -3.05 34.25 -41.07
CA LYS A 172 -4.00 34.82 -41.99
C LYS A 172 -4.24 36.32 -41.78
N VAL A 173 -4.17 36.82 -40.55
CA VAL A 173 -4.32 38.23 -40.24
C VAL A 173 -3.08 39.00 -40.69
N GLU A 174 -1.87 38.44 -40.53
CA GLU A 174 -0.62 39.02 -41.03
C GLU A 174 -0.56 39.06 -42.56
N GLU A 175 -1.04 37.99 -43.25
CA GLU A 175 -1.11 37.95 -44.70
C GLU A 175 -2.07 39.02 -45.28
N VAL A 176 -3.18 39.26 -44.59
CA VAL A 176 -4.14 40.34 -44.98
C VAL A 176 -3.58 41.74 -44.72
N LEU A 177 -2.74 41.90 -43.69
CA LEU A 177 -2.13 43.19 -43.33
C LEU A 177 -0.87 43.54 -44.12
N SER A 178 -0.21 42.55 -44.75
CA SER A 178 1.06 42.73 -45.52
C SER A 178 0.86 42.85 -47.04
N ALA A 179 -0.37 42.79 -47.54
CA ALA A 179 -0.65 43.03 -48.96
C ALA A 179 -0.38 44.49 -49.35
N PRO A 180 0.36 44.81 -50.45
CA PRO A 180 0.67 46.16 -50.84
C PRO A 180 -0.58 46.96 -51.21
N ASN A 181 -0.71 48.10 -50.61
CA ASN A 181 -1.86 49.01 -50.62
C ASN A 181 -1.96 49.75 -51.97
N GLU A 182 -2.97 49.45 -52.76
CA GLU A 182 -3.54 50.36 -53.70
C GLU A 182 -5.04 50.54 -53.34
N GLU A 183 -5.33 51.79 -52.84
CA GLU A 183 -6.60 52.27 -52.30
C GLU A 183 -6.86 51.92 -50.81
N GLU A 184 -7.21 52.94 -50.00
CA GLU A 184 -7.57 52.85 -48.57
C GLU A 184 -8.80 51.99 -48.39
N LYS A 185 -8.58 50.65 -48.36
CA LYS A 185 -9.64 49.68 -48.02
C LYS A 185 -9.73 49.56 -46.51
N LEU A 186 -10.86 49.93 -45.94
CA LEU A 186 -11.15 49.71 -44.53
C LEU A 186 -11.47 48.24 -44.28
N TYR A 187 -10.70 47.63 -43.36
CA TYR A 187 -10.90 46.27 -42.95
C TYR A 187 -11.56 46.21 -41.57
N THR A 188 -12.56 45.38 -41.36
CA THR A 188 -13.22 45.18 -40.08
C THR A 188 -12.79 43.84 -39.50
N ILE A 189 -12.13 43.84 -38.33
CA ILE A 189 -11.69 42.63 -37.63
C ILE A 189 -12.44 42.53 -36.32
N LYS A 190 -12.99 41.35 -36.03
CA LYS A 190 -13.60 41.01 -34.73
C LYS A 190 -12.62 40.20 -33.91
N PHE A 191 -12.25 40.66 -32.71
CA PHE A 191 -11.39 39.93 -31.80
C PHE A 191 -11.90 40.03 -30.36
N LYS A 192 -11.52 39.06 -29.49
CA LYS A 192 -11.80 39.09 -28.06
C LYS A 192 -10.49 39.30 -27.31
N ALA A 193 -10.42 40.33 -26.48
CA ALA A 193 -9.29 40.58 -25.60
C ALA A 193 -9.71 40.30 -24.15
N THR A 194 -8.94 39.51 -23.44
CA THR A 194 -9.12 39.22 -22.00
C THR A 194 -7.84 39.60 -21.25
N SER A 195 -7.93 40.62 -20.40
CA SER A 195 -6.78 41.14 -19.63
C SER A 195 -7.26 41.93 -18.41
N THR A 196 -6.31 42.51 -17.65
CA THR A 196 -6.63 43.40 -16.54
C THR A 196 -7.31 44.69 -17.05
N ARG A 197 -8.08 45.34 -16.18
CA ARG A 197 -8.76 46.59 -16.51
C ARG A 197 -7.80 47.67 -17.04
N GLU A 198 -6.59 47.76 -16.50
CA GLU A 198 -5.55 48.70 -16.90
C GLU A 198 -5.06 48.45 -18.33
N ASN A 199 -4.76 47.16 -18.64
CA ASN A 199 -4.33 46.77 -19.98
C ASN A 199 -5.41 46.99 -21.05
N LEU A 200 -6.67 46.69 -20.71
CA LEU A 200 -7.78 46.96 -21.63
C LEU A 200 -8.00 48.47 -21.86
N SER A 201 -7.82 49.28 -20.82
CA SER A 201 -7.87 50.76 -20.96
C SER A 201 -6.75 51.29 -21.84
N PHE A 202 -5.55 50.71 -21.71
CA PHE A 202 -4.42 51.04 -22.57
C PHE A 202 -4.68 50.67 -24.04
N LEU A 203 -5.22 49.48 -24.29
CA LEU A 203 -5.60 49.04 -25.64
C LEU A 203 -6.58 50.02 -26.29
N VAL A 204 -7.64 50.39 -25.59
CA VAL A 204 -8.63 51.38 -26.07
C VAL A 204 -8.00 52.73 -26.37
N LYS A 205 -7.06 53.16 -25.54
CA LYS A 205 -6.33 54.41 -25.76
C LYS A 205 -5.50 54.37 -27.06
N VAL A 206 -4.74 53.31 -27.28
CA VAL A 206 -3.94 53.10 -28.49
C VAL A 206 -4.81 53.04 -29.74
N MET A 207 -5.95 52.36 -29.68
CA MET A 207 -6.89 52.31 -30.83
C MET A 207 -7.40 53.68 -31.21
N LYS A 208 -7.76 54.50 -30.22
CA LYS A 208 -8.20 55.91 -30.45
C LYS A 208 -7.09 56.78 -31.04
N GLU A 209 -5.87 56.69 -30.52
CA GLU A 209 -4.69 57.45 -30.99
C GLU A 209 -4.34 57.07 -32.44
N ARG A 210 -4.62 55.89 -32.88
CA ARG A 210 -4.39 55.39 -34.25
C ARG A 210 -5.59 55.53 -35.19
N GLY A 211 -6.70 56.13 -34.73
CA GLY A 211 -7.89 56.37 -35.56
C GLY A 211 -8.69 55.09 -35.86
N ILE A 212 -8.52 54.04 -35.07
CA ILE A 212 -9.24 52.79 -35.26
C ILE A 212 -10.61 52.90 -34.57
N GLU A 213 -11.67 52.78 -35.34
CA GLU A 213 -13.04 52.70 -34.81
C GLU A 213 -13.28 51.32 -34.19
N TYR A 214 -13.87 51.32 -33.00
CA TYR A 214 -14.15 50.04 -32.29
C TYR A 214 -15.52 50.09 -31.62
N GLU A 215 -16.17 48.91 -31.58
CA GLU A 215 -17.41 48.68 -30.84
C GLU A 215 -17.16 47.66 -29.71
N GLN A 216 -17.74 47.89 -28.53
CA GLN A 216 -17.67 46.96 -27.42
C GLN A 216 -18.94 46.12 -27.39
N PHE A 217 -18.80 44.81 -27.50
CA PHE A 217 -19.89 43.86 -27.30
C PHE A 217 -19.88 43.37 -25.84
N LYS A 218 -21.03 43.41 -25.21
CA LYS A 218 -21.20 42.88 -23.85
C LYS A 218 -21.38 41.36 -23.84
#